data_1ab0432d85b7bf26381db2a80cc1d207
#
_entry.id   1ab0432d85b7bf26381db2a80cc1d207
#
_cell.length_a   1.000
_cell.length_b   1.000
_cell.length_c   1.000
_cell.angle_alpha   90.00
_cell.angle_beta   90.00
_cell.angle_gamma   90.00
#
_symmetry.space_group_name_H-M   'P 1'
#
loop_
_entity.id
_entity.type
_entity.pdbx_description
1 polymer ?
#
loop_
_entity_poly.entity_id
_entity_poly.type
_entity_poly.pdbx_seq_one_letter_code
_entity_poly.pdbx_strand_id
1 'polypeptide(L)'
;MTTVRLPLFPLNSVLFPGLVLPLNVFEERYRAMMRELLKAPEDEPRRFAVVAIRDGHEVAASEPGLPDPTASPDKGPAAGFGADPAQAFHGTGCIADAATVRERADGTFEVLATGTTRVKLLSVDASGPYLTAELEELPEERGEEAGALAEGVLRAFRQYQKRLAGARERSLTTGSELPDEPAVVSYLVAAAMMLDTPTKQRLLQAPDTASRLRDELKLLRSETAIIRNLPSLPASDLTRGPTSLN
;
A
#
# COMPACT_ATOMS: atom_id res chain seq x y z
N MET A 1 2.01 23.10 10.32
CA MET A 1 1.36 21.90 9.70
C MET A 1 0.76 22.39 8.39
N THR A 2 1.09 21.75 7.29
CA THR A 2 0.65 22.14 5.95
C THR A 2 -0.58 21.32 5.60
N THR A 3 -1.69 22.00 5.30
CA THR A 3 -2.91 21.35 4.83
C THR A 3 -2.96 21.45 3.31
N VAL A 4 -3.24 20.34 2.64
CA VAL A 4 -3.36 20.26 1.18
C VAL A 4 -4.66 19.56 0.80
N ARG A 5 -5.25 19.96 -0.33
CA ARG A 5 -6.38 19.25 -0.93
C ARG A 5 -5.92 18.50 -2.17
N LEU A 6 -6.11 17.19 -2.20
CA LEU A 6 -5.68 16.32 -3.29
C LEU A 6 -6.79 15.36 -3.70
N PRO A 7 -6.74 14.85 -4.96
CA PRO A 7 -7.50 13.67 -5.36
C PRO A 7 -7.18 12.50 -4.43
N LEU A 8 -8.19 11.67 -4.10
CA LEU A 8 -8.07 10.55 -3.20
C LEU A 8 -8.22 9.22 -3.94
N PHE A 9 -7.25 8.33 -3.79
CA PHE A 9 -7.24 7.01 -4.38
C PHE A 9 -7.23 5.94 -3.27
N PRO A 10 -8.37 5.36 -2.92
CA PRO A 10 -8.44 4.26 -1.95
C PRO A 10 -7.91 2.95 -2.52
N LEU A 11 -7.16 2.19 -1.71
CA LEU A 11 -6.59 0.89 -2.06
C LEU A 11 -6.79 -0.13 -0.92
N ASN A 12 -6.82 -1.41 -1.27
CA ASN A 12 -6.79 -2.52 -0.29
C ASN A 12 -5.38 -2.79 0.28
N SER A 13 -4.45 -1.89 0.06
CA SER A 13 -3.06 -1.99 0.51
C SER A 13 -2.52 -0.65 1.01
N VAL A 14 -1.46 -0.70 1.79
CA VAL A 14 -0.80 0.47 2.36
C VAL A 14 0.35 0.91 1.48
N LEU A 15 0.35 2.17 1.05
CA LEU A 15 1.50 2.80 0.40
C LEU A 15 2.40 3.47 1.44
N PHE A 16 3.68 3.14 1.40
CA PHE A 16 4.70 3.80 2.22
C PHE A 16 5.52 4.80 1.40
N PRO A 17 6.04 5.88 2.02
CA PRO A 17 7.00 6.77 1.38
C PRO A 17 8.21 6.03 0.79
N GLY A 18 8.69 6.50 -0.37
CA GLY A 18 9.79 5.88 -1.11
C GLY A 18 9.41 4.65 -1.94
N LEU A 19 8.20 4.13 -1.80
CA LEU A 19 7.76 2.93 -2.52
C LEU A 19 7.09 3.27 -3.85
N VAL A 20 7.40 2.44 -4.84
CA VAL A 20 6.79 2.53 -6.18
C VAL A 20 5.43 1.84 -6.18
N LEU A 21 4.44 2.50 -6.75
CA LEU A 21 3.06 2.05 -6.88
C LEU A 21 2.69 1.97 -8.37
N PRO A 22 2.72 0.79 -8.98
CA PRO A 22 2.15 0.58 -10.30
C PRO A 22 0.64 0.41 -10.20
N LEU A 23 -0.13 1.17 -11.00
CA LEU A 23 -1.58 1.10 -11.05
C LEU A 23 -2.07 0.86 -12.47
N ASN A 24 -3.12 0.03 -12.59
CA ASN A 24 -3.96 -0.07 -13.78
C ASN A 24 -5.32 0.55 -13.43
N VAL A 25 -5.62 1.70 -14.04
CA VAL A 25 -6.80 2.48 -13.73
C VAL A 25 -7.85 2.27 -14.80
N PHE A 26 -8.94 1.58 -14.45
CA PHE A 26 -10.04 1.22 -15.36
C PHE A 26 -11.40 1.80 -14.94
N GLU A 27 -11.61 2.06 -13.64
CA GLU A 27 -12.85 2.64 -13.13
C GLU A 27 -13.02 4.09 -13.60
N GLU A 28 -14.22 4.48 -14.04
CA GLU A 28 -14.46 5.80 -14.64
C GLU A 28 -14.12 6.96 -13.70
N ARG A 29 -14.43 6.83 -12.40
CA ARG A 29 -14.05 7.87 -11.40
C ARG A 29 -12.54 8.10 -11.33
N TYR A 30 -11.74 7.05 -11.37
CA TYR A 30 -10.29 7.18 -11.32
C TYR A 30 -9.70 7.53 -12.69
N ARG A 31 -10.33 7.14 -13.79
CA ARG A 31 -9.98 7.64 -15.14
C ARG A 31 -10.21 9.15 -15.24
N ALA A 32 -11.33 9.65 -14.69
CA ALA A 32 -11.59 11.10 -14.62
C ALA A 32 -10.51 11.82 -13.81
N MET A 33 -10.07 11.23 -12.68
CA MET A 33 -8.97 11.76 -11.87
C MET A 33 -7.66 11.81 -12.67
N MET A 34 -7.29 10.75 -13.40
CA MET A 34 -6.06 10.74 -14.21
C MET A 34 -6.10 11.79 -15.33
N ARG A 35 -7.25 11.95 -16.01
CA ARG A 35 -7.40 13.01 -17.02
C ARG A 35 -7.23 14.42 -16.43
N GLU A 36 -7.68 14.63 -15.19
CA GLU A 36 -7.48 15.91 -14.51
C GLU A 36 -6.01 16.15 -14.17
N LEU A 37 -5.32 15.13 -13.63
CA LEU A 37 -3.90 15.21 -13.33
C LEU A 37 -3.03 15.45 -14.57
N LEU A 38 -3.46 14.98 -15.74
CA LEU A 38 -2.76 15.21 -17.00
C LEU A 38 -2.92 16.65 -17.54
N LYS A 39 -3.88 17.43 -17.03
CA LYS A 39 -4.02 18.85 -17.40
C LYS A 39 -2.96 19.74 -16.75
N ALA A 40 -2.34 19.28 -15.66
CA ALA A 40 -1.23 20.00 -15.05
C ALA A 40 -0.02 20.02 -16.00
N PRO A 41 0.77 21.13 -16.01
CA PRO A 41 2.01 21.22 -16.74
C PRO A 41 2.94 20.04 -16.46
N GLU A 42 3.81 19.69 -17.42
CA GLU A 42 4.71 18.52 -17.26
C GLU A 42 5.75 18.70 -16.16
N ASP A 43 6.09 19.94 -15.85
CA ASP A 43 7.02 20.34 -14.79
C ASP A 43 6.40 20.41 -13.40
N GLU A 44 5.06 20.33 -13.31
CA GLU A 44 4.36 20.28 -12.02
C GLU A 44 4.16 18.82 -11.56
N PRO A 45 4.35 18.54 -10.24
CA PRO A 45 4.14 17.21 -9.71
C PRO A 45 2.65 16.82 -9.76
N ARG A 46 2.35 15.66 -10.34
CA ARG A 46 1.01 15.09 -10.46
C ARG A 46 0.68 14.30 -9.20
N ARG A 47 0.21 14.97 -8.18
CA ARG A 47 0.02 14.39 -6.84
C ARG A 47 -1.42 13.95 -6.60
N PHE A 48 -1.55 12.82 -5.92
CA PHE A 48 -2.80 12.33 -5.35
C PHE A 48 -2.52 11.62 -4.01
N ALA A 49 -3.51 11.50 -3.17
CA ALA A 49 -3.38 10.79 -1.90
C ALA A 49 -3.83 9.34 -2.04
N VAL A 50 -3.10 8.44 -1.42
CA VAL A 50 -3.45 7.02 -1.30
C VAL A 50 -3.79 6.73 0.15
N VAL A 51 -4.95 6.11 0.40
CA VAL A 51 -5.39 5.64 1.71
C VAL A 51 -5.78 4.18 1.63
N ALA A 52 -5.52 3.43 2.70
CA ALA A 52 -5.98 2.06 2.78
C ALA A 52 -7.45 2.01 3.19
N ILE A 53 -8.20 1.11 2.55
CA ILE A 53 -9.59 0.81 2.87
C ILE A 53 -9.60 -0.07 4.12
N ARG A 54 -10.52 0.19 5.05
CA ARG A 54 -10.71 -0.64 6.25
C ARG A 54 -11.37 -1.96 5.88
N ASP A 55 -11.05 -3.01 6.61
CA ASP A 55 -11.69 -4.32 6.44
C ASP A 55 -13.21 -4.24 6.48
N GLY A 56 -13.89 -4.98 5.61
CA GLY A 56 -15.33 -4.99 5.49
C GLY A 56 -15.93 -3.95 4.53
N HIS A 57 -15.09 -3.10 3.93
CA HIS A 57 -15.48 -2.19 2.84
C HIS A 57 -14.79 -2.66 1.56
N GLU A 58 -15.48 -3.46 0.78
CA GLU A 58 -14.94 -3.95 -0.49
C GLU A 58 -15.07 -2.88 -1.58
N VAL A 59 -13.98 -2.63 -2.30
CA VAL A 59 -14.06 -2.12 -3.66
C VAL A 59 -14.67 -3.23 -4.51
N ALA A 60 -15.66 -2.91 -5.33
CA ALA A 60 -16.33 -3.85 -6.21
C ALA A 60 -15.32 -4.83 -6.83
N ALA A 61 -15.55 -6.13 -6.60
CA ALA A 61 -14.70 -7.19 -7.10
C ALA A 61 -14.55 -7.07 -8.62
N SER A 62 -13.33 -6.91 -9.08
CA SER A 62 -13.01 -6.84 -10.51
C SER A 62 -12.94 -8.24 -11.12
N GLU A 63 -14.01 -9.02 -10.99
CA GLU A 63 -14.19 -10.21 -11.82
C GLU A 63 -15.25 -9.93 -12.89
N PRO A 64 -14.91 -10.05 -14.18
CA PRO A 64 -15.88 -9.95 -15.24
C PRO A 64 -16.74 -11.23 -15.23
N GLY A 65 -17.97 -11.16 -14.74
CA GLY A 65 -18.89 -12.23 -15.05
C GLY A 65 -20.06 -12.53 -14.12
N LEU A 66 -20.18 -12.01 -12.91
CA LEU A 66 -21.39 -12.19 -12.11
C LEU A 66 -21.83 -10.87 -11.46
N PRO A 67 -23.07 -10.39 -11.72
CA PRO A 67 -23.61 -9.28 -10.95
C PRO A 67 -23.89 -9.76 -9.52
N ASP A 68 -23.25 -9.13 -8.54
CA ASP A 68 -23.58 -9.31 -7.13
C ASP A 68 -24.98 -8.70 -6.87
N PRO A 69 -25.99 -9.50 -6.49
CA PRO A 69 -27.32 -9.00 -6.26
C PRO A 69 -27.45 -8.12 -5.01
N THR A 70 -26.38 -7.98 -4.20
CA THR A 70 -26.33 -7.14 -2.99
C THR A 70 -25.56 -5.83 -3.20
N ALA A 71 -24.92 -5.64 -4.36
CA ALA A 71 -24.27 -4.38 -4.71
C ALA A 71 -25.33 -3.30 -4.86
N SER A 72 -25.45 -2.42 -3.87
CA SER A 72 -26.20 -1.17 -4.01
C SER A 72 -25.72 -0.45 -5.26
N PRO A 73 -26.63 0.04 -6.13
CA PRO A 73 -26.24 0.78 -7.32
C PRO A 73 -25.84 2.22 -6.97
N ASP A 74 -24.92 2.40 -6.06
CA ASP A 74 -24.31 3.69 -5.80
C ASP A 74 -23.42 4.03 -6.99
N LYS A 75 -24.00 4.84 -7.89
CA LYS A 75 -23.28 5.48 -8.98
C LYS A 75 -22.65 6.75 -8.42
N GLY A 76 -21.35 6.91 -8.58
CA GLY A 76 -20.69 8.14 -8.18
C GLY A 76 -19.30 7.90 -7.56
N PRO A 77 -18.62 8.97 -7.16
CA PRO A 77 -17.25 8.89 -6.65
C PRO A 77 -17.13 8.10 -5.34
N ALA A 78 -18.19 8.07 -4.53
CA ALA A 78 -18.26 7.36 -3.25
C ALA A 78 -18.87 5.94 -3.37
N ALA A 79 -19.15 5.46 -4.58
CA ALA A 79 -19.73 4.13 -4.78
C ALA A 79 -18.90 3.04 -4.04
N GLY A 80 -19.59 2.22 -3.24
CA GLY A 80 -18.95 1.19 -2.42
C GLY A 80 -18.43 1.63 -1.04
N PHE A 81 -18.47 2.94 -0.71
CA PHE A 81 -17.92 3.44 0.57
C PHE A 81 -18.98 3.91 1.58
N GLY A 82 -20.26 3.70 1.27
CA GLY A 82 -21.37 4.09 2.16
C GLY A 82 -21.66 5.59 2.18
N ALA A 83 -22.51 6.01 3.14
CA ALA A 83 -22.98 7.40 3.23
C ALA A 83 -21.89 8.39 3.69
N ASP A 84 -20.90 7.91 4.47
CA ASP A 84 -19.74 8.68 4.89
C ASP A 84 -18.46 7.95 4.46
N PRO A 85 -17.92 8.28 3.29
CA PRO A 85 -16.74 7.61 2.75
C PRO A 85 -15.51 7.70 3.67
N ALA A 86 -15.41 8.73 4.50
CA ALA A 86 -14.27 8.90 5.41
C ALA A 86 -14.17 7.76 6.43
N GLN A 87 -15.28 7.15 6.81
CA GLN A 87 -15.30 6.02 7.75
C GLN A 87 -14.79 4.71 7.12
N ALA A 88 -14.88 4.58 5.80
CA ALA A 88 -14.37 3.42 5.07
C ALA A 88 -12.84 3.40 4.98
N PHE A 89 -12.17 4.51 5.30
CA PHE A 89 -10.73 4.65 5.11
C PHE A 89 -9.96 4.73 6.41
N HIS A 90 -8.71 4.30 6.38
CA HIS A 90 -7.78 4.58 7.47
C HIS A 90 -7.42 6.08 7.50
N GLY A 91 -7.26 6.62 8.71
CA GLY A 91 -7.02 8.05 8.92
C GLY A 91 -5.60 8.53 8.56
N THR A 92 -4.69 7.63 8.16
CA THR A 92 -3.34 7.97 7.70
C THR A 92 -3.10 7.33 6.36
N GLY A 93 -2.60 8.11 5.41
CA GLY A 93 -2.25 7.69 4.07
C GLY A 93 -0.89 8.21 3.65
N CYS A 94 -0.64 8.16 2.35
CA CYS A 94 0.59 8.64 1.72
C CYS A 94 0.26 9.44 0.46
N ILE A 95 0.91 10.58 0.26
CA ILE A 95 0.90 11.29 -1.03
C ILE A 95 1.72 10.47 -2.01
N ALA A 96 1.22 10.32 -3.23
CA ALA A 96 1.90 9.70 -4.33
C ALA A 96 2.11 10.72 -5.45
N ASP A 97 3.33 10.74 -6.01
CA ASP A 97 3.67 11.50 -7.20
C ASP A 97 3.65 10.57 -8.41
N ALA A 98 2.75 10.85 -9.37
CA ALA A 98 2.65 10.09 -10.60
C ALA A 98 3.77 10.49 -11.57
N ALA A 99 4.85 9.71 -11.59
CA ALA A 99 5.98 9.91 -12.50
C ALA A 99 5.62 9.63 -13.96
N THR A 100 4.73 8.67 -14.19
CA THR A 100 4.25 8.29 -15.52
C THR A 100 2.77 8.05 -15.47
N VAL A 101 2.02 8.68 -16.38
CA VAL A 101 0.61 8.43 -16.62
C VAL A 101 0.43 8.22 -18.11
N ARG A 102 0.06 7.01 -18.52
CA ARG A 102 -0.11 6.63 -19.94
C ARG A 102 -1.52 6.16 -20.18
N GLU A 103 -2.24 6.84 -21.05
CA GLU A 103 -3.55 6.40 -21.52
C GLU A 103 -3.39 5.30 -22.60
N ARG A 104 -4.15 4.22 -22.46
CA ARG A 104 -4.23 3.13 -23.44
C ARG A 104 -5.36 3.39 -24.45
N ALA A 105 -5.34 2.65 -25.56
CA ALA A 105 -6.34 2.77 -26.63
C ALA A 105 -7.78 2.47 -26.14
N ASP A 106 -7.95 1.66 -25.11
CA ASP A 106 -9.23 1.34 -24.47
C ASP A 106 -9.70 2.40 -23.46
N GLY A 107 -8.92 3.47 -23.29
CA GLY A 107 -9.18 4.56 -22.35
C GLY A 107 -8.86 4.24 -20.88
N THR A 108 -8.21 3.12 -20.59
CA THR A 108 -7.63 2.82 -19.27
C THR A 108 -6.28 3.51 -19.12
N PHE A 109 -5.77 3.61 -17.88
CA PHE A 109 -4.48 4.24 -17.63
C PHE A 109 -3.51 3.28 -16.96
N GLU A 110 -2.27 3.27 -17.41
CA GLU A 110 -1.12 2.76 -16.68
C GLU A 110 -0.45 3.92 -15.96
N VAL A 111 -0.31 3.79 -14.65
CA VAL A 111 0.29 4.81 -13.81
C VAL A 111 1.44 4.21 -13.04
N LEU A 112 2.58 4.89 -13.04
CA LEU A 112 3.68 4.59 -12.15
C LEU A 112 3.85 5.77 -11.22
N ALA A 113 3.54 5.57 -9.95
CA ALA A 113 3.64 6.60 -8.92
C ALA A 113 4.65 6.19 -7.84
N THR A 114 5.13 7.16 -7.08
CA THR A 114 6.01 6.93 -5.93
C THR A 114 5.41 7.60 -4.70
N GLY A 115 5.32 6.88 -3.60
CA GLY A 115 4.92 7.45 -2.31
C GLY A 115 5.96 8.48 -1.83
N THR A 116 5.50 9.60 -1.29
CA THR A 116 6.39 10.69 -0.88
C THR A 116 6.22 11.04 0.59
N THR A 117 5.08 11.54 0.99
CA THR A 117 4.84 12.11 2.32
C THR A 117 3.66 11.43 2.99
N ARG A 118 3.81 11.08 4.27
CA ARG A 118 2.67 10.62 5.08
C ARG A 118 1.70 11.76 5.32
N VAL A 119 0.41 11.43 5.30
CA VAL A 119 -0.66 12.42 5.52
C VAL A 119 -1.72 11.87 6.47
N LYS A 120 -2.31 12.78 7.22
CA LYS A 120 -3.53 12.52 8.00
C LYS A 120 -4.74 12.96 7.18
N LEU A 121 -5.72 12.07 7.06
CA LEU A 121 -6.99 12.35 6.43
C LEU A 121 -7.85 13.20 7.38
N LEU A 122 -8.24 14.40 6.96
CA LEU A 122 -9.09 15.31 7.73
C LEU A 122 -10.55 15.22 7.29
N SER A 123 -10.80 15.27 5.98
CA SER A 123 -12.14 15.14 5.41
C SER A 123 -12.09 14.53 4.02
N VAL A 124 -13.24 14.00 3.57
CA VAL A 124 -13.43 13.46 2.22
C VAL A 124 -14.60 14.16 1.56
N ASP A 125 -14.42 14.61 0.34
CA ASP A 125 -15.44 15.24 -0.48
C ASP A 125 -15.74 14.36 -1.71
N ALA A 126 -17.01 14.02 -1.87
CA ALA A 126 -17.55 13.21 -2.96
C ALA A 126 -18.44 14.00 -3.91
N SER A 127 -18.40 15.33 -3.89
CA SER A 127 -19.26 16.19 -4.73
C SER A 127 -18.81 16.26 -6.20
N GLY A 128 -17.53 15.91 -6.45
CA GLY A 128 -16.94 15.93 -7.80
C GLY A 128 -17.09 14.60 -8.56
N PRO A 129 -16.39 14.44 -9.68
CA PRO A 129 -16.39 13.19 -10.47
C PRO A 129 -15.55 12.07 -9.82
N TYR A 130 -14.70 12.38 -8.86
CA TYR A 130 -13.87 11.48 -8.05
C TYR A 130 -13.74 12.02 -6.63
N LEU A 131 -13.28 11.19 -5.70
CA LEU A 131 -13.05 11.62 -4.31
C LEU A 131 -11.89 12.61 -4.24
N THR A 132 -12.05 13.66 -3.45
CA THR A 132 -10.98 14.55 -3.00
C THR A 132 -10.91 14.55 -1.48
N ALA A 133 -9.75 14.85 -0.93
CA ALA A 133 -9.56 14.88 0.51
C ALA A 133 -8.79 16.12 0.97
N GLU A 134 -9.16 16.63 2.13
CA GLU A 134 -8.31 17.54 2.90
C GLU A 134 -7.36 16.71 3.76
N LEU A 135 -6.10 17.04 3.69
CA LEU A 135 -5.00 16.25 4.24
C LEU A 135 -4.04 17.16 5.00
N GLU A 136 -3.55 16.68 6.12
CA GLU A 136 -2.49 17.31 6.90
C GLU A 136 -1.20 16.51 6.69
N GLU A 137 -0.14 17.16 6.20
CA GLU A 137 1.16 16.52 6.04
C GLU A 137 1.77 16.19 7.41
N LEU A 138 2.22 14.95 7.56
CA LEU A 138 2.85 14.47 8.79
C LEU A 138 4.38 14.53 8.63
N PRO A 139 5.09 15.20 9.56
CA PRO A 139 6.54 15.22 9.54
C PRO A 139 7.11 13.81 9.77
N GLU A 140 8.29 13.55 9.21
CA GLU A 140 9.05 12.34 9.50
C GLU A 140 10.06 12.61 10.60
N GLU A 141 9.63 12.39 11.83
CA GLU A 141 10.49 12.51 13.01
C GLU A 141 11.40 11.28 13.11
N ARG A 142 12.69 11.52 13.35
CA ARG A 142 13.66 10.43 13.42
C ARG A 142 13.50 9.57 14.68
N GLY A 143 13.23 10.19 15.81
CA GLY A 143 13.21 9.54 17.11
C GLY A 143 14.62 9.17 17.62
N GLU A 144 14.70 8.80 18.91
CA GLU A 144 15.96 8.40 19.53
C GLU A 144 16.40 7.00 19.10
N GLU A 145 17.69 6.81 18.92
CA GLU A 145 18.33 5.52 18.58
C GLU A 145 17.94 4.94 17.21
N ALA A 146 17.30 5.72 16.32
CA ALA A 146 16.83 5.23 15.04
C ALA A 146 17.91 4.53 14.20
N GLY A 147 19.16 5.02 14.23
CA GLY A 147 20.28 4.38 13.52
C GLY A 147 20.60 2.97 14.03
N ALA A 148 20.74 2.81 15.35
CA ALA A 148 21.01 1.49 15.96
C ALA A 148 19.85 0.52 15.76
N LEU A 149 18.61 1.02 15.81
CA LEU A 149 17.40 0.24 15.53
C LEU A 149 17.35 -0.22 14.08
N ALA A 150 17.69 0.66 13.12
CA ALA A 150 17.71 0.31 11.70
C ALA A 150 18.69 -0.83 11.41
N GLU A 151 19.90 -0.78 11.97
CA GLU A 151 20.85 -1.90 11.87
C GLU A 151 20.30 -3.20 12.45
N GLY A 152 19.62 -3.12 13.60
CA GLY A 152 18.94 -4.28 14.23
C GLY A 152 17.85 -4.87 13.35
N VAL A 153 17.02 -4.00 12.77
CA VAL A 153 15.94 -4.38 11.83
C VAL A 153 16.52 -5.01 10.58
N LEU A 154 17.57 -4.44 9.98
CA LEU A 154 18.20 -5.00 8.79
C LEU A 154 18.77 -6.40 9.03
N ARG A 155 19.42 -6.63 10.19
CA ARG A 155 19.89 -7.98 10.56
C ARG A 155 18.73 -8.96 10.70
N ALA A 156 17.66 -8.56 11.40
CA ALA A 156 16.48 -9.40 11.59
C ALA A 156 15.75 -9.67 10.27
N PHE A 157 15.65 -8.67 9.39
CA PHE A 157 15.01 -8.79 8.09
C PHE A 157 15.75 -9.75 7.15
N ARG A 158 17.10 -9.69 7.11
CA ARG A 158 17.90 -10.66 6.35
C ARG A 158 17.66 -12.09 6.86
N GLN A 159 17.51 -12.28 8.16
CA GLN A 159 17.21 -13.58 8.74
C GLN A 159 15.79 -14.07 8.35
N TYR A 160 14.81 -13.19 8.41
CA TYR A 160 13.43 -13.42 7.97
C TYR A 160 13.39 -13.83 6.49
N GLN A 161 14.02 -13.07 5.60
CA GLN A 161 14.11 -13.36 4.17
C GLN A 161 14.76 -14.73 3.91
N LYS A 162 15.89 -15.03 4.58
CA LYS A 162 16.56 -16.31 4.44
C LYS A 162 15.66 -17.50 4.82
N ARG A 163 14.85 -17.35 5.85
CA ARG A 163 13.90 -18.39 6.24
C ARG A 163 12.73 -18.54 5.29
N LEU A 164 12.19 -17.42 4.80
CA LEU A 164 11.17 -17.42 3.76
C LEU A 164 11.67 -18.08 2.46
N ALA A 165 12.89 -17.80 2.03
CA ALA A 165 13.50 -18.38 0.85
C ALA A 165 13.68 -19.90 1.02
N GLY A 166 14.15 -20.35 2.19
CA GLY A 166 14.29 -21.79 2.50
C GLY A 166 12.95 -22.52 2.53
N ALA A 167 11.86 -21.83 2.92
CA ALA A 167 10.51 -22.41 2.90
C ALA A 167 9.89 -22.45 1.48
N ARG A 168 10.38 -21.64 0.52
CA ARG A 168 9.81 -21.49 -0.83
C ARG A 168 10.69 -22.01 -1.98
N GLU A 169 11.84 -22.62 -1.69
CA GLU A 169 12.82 -23.10 -2.69
C GLU A 169 13.19 -22.06 -3.79
N ARG A 170 13.04 -20.76 -3.50
CA ARG A 170 13.37 -19.69 -4.45
C ARG A 170 14.57 -18.90 -3.97
N SER A 171 15.62 -18.89 -4.79
CA SER A 171 16.77 -18.01 -4.65
C SER A 171 16.31 -16.57 -4.80
N LEU A 172 16.26 -15.81 -3.70
CA LEU A 172 16.17 -14.37 -3.76
C LEU A 172 17.58 -13.85 -4.05
N THR A 173 17.74 -13.14 -5.14
CA THR A 173 18.97 -12.42 -5.48
C THR A 173 19.27 -11.38 -4.41
N THR A 174 20.15 -11.72 -3.50
CA THR A 174 20.71 -10.85 -2.47
C THR A 174 21.75 -9.95 -3.15
N GLY A 175 21.35 -8.80 -3.67
CA GLY A 175 22.27 -7.96 -4.46
C GLY A 175 22.02 -6.46 -4.40
N SER A 176 21.04 -5.99 -3.65
CA SER A 176 20.82 -4.55 -3.48
C SER A 176 21.36 -4.12 -2.13
N GLU A 177 22.31 -3.19 -2.12
CA GLU A 177 22.72 -2.48 -0.90
C GLU A 177 21.48 -1.77 -0.37
N LEU A 178 21.09 -2.10 0.86
CA LEU A 178 19.97 -1.44 1.54
C LEU A 178 20.43 -0.04 1.96
N PRO A 179 19.56 0.98 1.86
CA PRO A 179 19.89 2.35 2.26
C PRO A 179 20.32 2.43 3.73
N ASP A 180 21.16 3.40 4.05
CA ASP A 180 21.62 3.64 5.43
C ASP A 180 20.64 4.56 6.21
N GLU A 181 19.76 5.30 5.52
CA GLU A 181 18.82 6.22 6.15
C GLU A 181 17.73 5.45 6.90
N PRO A 182 17.60 5.62 8.24
CA PRO A 182 16.69 4.82 9.07
C PRO A 182 15.22 4.89 8.64
N ALA A 183 14.74 6.06 8.18
CA ALA A 183 13.37 6.23 7.72
C ALA A 183 13.12 5.39 6.46
N VAL A 184 14.04 5.43 5.49
CA VAL A 184 13.95 4.65 4.25
C VAL A 184 14.00 3.16 4.54
N VAL A 185 14.92 2.73 5.42
CA VAL A 185 15.00 1.33 5.87
C VAL A 185 13.67 0.87 6.44
N SER A 186 13.06 1.64 7.34
CA SER A 186 11.81 1.25 7.98
C SER A 186 10.68 1.09 6.96
N TYR A 187 10.51 2.03 6.03
CA TYR A 187 9.46 1.91 5.01
C TYR A 187 9.66 0.74 4.06
N LEU A 188 10.90 0.48 3.64
CA LEU A 188 11.23 -0.66 2.79
C LEU A 188 10.93 -1.99 3.51
N VAL A 189 11.33 -2.11 4.78
CA VAL A 189 11.10 -3.33 5.56
C VAL A 189 9.60 -3.53 5.82
N ALA A 190 8.86 -2.50 6.25
CA ALA A 190 7.42 -2.56 6.44
C ALA A 190 6.68 -3.02 5.18
N ALA A 191 7.07 -2.50 4.02
CA ALA A 191 6.47 -2.87 2.74
C ALA A 191 6.78 -4.32 2.34
N ALA A 192 8.03 -4.76 2.55
CA ALA A 192 8.51 -6.07 2.12
C ALA A 192 8.09 -7.23 3.05
N MET A 193 7.70 -6.94 4.29
CA MET A 193 7.15 -7.96 5.19
C MET A 193 5.77 -8.44 4.70
N MET A 194 5.52 -9.74 4.85
CA MET A 194 4.22 -10.35 4.55
C MET A 194 3.26 -10.17 5.73
N LEU A 195 2.74 -8.96 5.87
CA LEU A 195 1.82 -8.57 6.93
C LEU A 195 0.45 -8.23 6.35
N ASP A 196 -0.59 -8.34 7.17
CA ASP A 196 -1.93 -7.87 6.84
C ASP A 196 -2.01 -6.34 6.76
N THR A 197 -3.03 -5.82 6.09
CA THR A 197 -3.25 -4.38 5.91
C THR A 197 -3.36 -3.63 7.25
N PRO A 198 -4.09 -4.10 8.26
CA PRO A 198 -4.15 -3.44 9.57
C PRO A 198 -2.79 -3.30 10.25
N THR A 199 -1.94 -4.33 10.17
CA THR A 199 -0.59 -4.28 10.75
C THR A 199 0.32 -3.32 9.98
N LYS A 200 0.31 -3.34 8.64
CA LYS A 200 1.03 -2.35 7.82
C LYS A 200 0.55 -0.94 8.10
N GLN A 201 -0.75 -0.75 8.30
CA GLN A 201 -1.33 0.55 8.62
C GLN A 201 -0.83 1.08 9.97
N ARG A 202 -0.70 0.23 10.99
CA ARG A 202 -0.11 0.63 12.28
C ARG A 202 1.34 1.08 12.12
N LEU A 203 2.13 0.42 11.27
CA LEU A 203 3.50 0.85 10.97
C LEU A 203 3.54 2.21 10.26
N LEU A 204 2.62 2.46 9.30
CA LEU A 204 2.51 3.77 8.65
C LEU A 204 2.13 4.88 9.64
N GLN A 205 1.30 4.57 10.64
CA GLN A 205 0.82 5.49 11.67
C GLN A 205 1.82 5.75 12.80
N ALA A 206 2.94 5.03 12.84
CA ALA A 206 3.95 5.22 13.90
C ALA A 206 4.35 6.70 14.03
N PRO A 207 4.47 7.24 15.25
CA PRO A 207 4.72 8.67 15.46
C PRO A 207 6.07 9.11 14.90
N ASP A 208 7.07 8.25 14.96
CA ASP A 208 8.43 8.49 14.49
C ASP A 208 9.09 7.22 13.93
N THR A 209 10.22 7.40 13.26
CA THR A 209 11.01 6.31 12.65
C THR A 209 11.47 5.28 13.69
N ALA A 210 11.94 5.72 14.85
CA ALA A 210 12.45 4.81 15.89
C ALA A 210 11.33 3.92 16.45
N SER A 211 10.15 4.46 16.66
CA SER A 211 8.96 3.72 17.10
C SER A 211 8.55 2.68 16.06
N ARG A 212 8.54 3.04 14.78
CA ARG A 212 8.27 2.12 13.67
C ARG A 212 9.27 0.98 13.65
N LEU A 213 10.56 1.28 13.71
CA LEU A 213 11.63 0.27 13.71
C LEU A 213 11.56 -0.67 14.92
N ARG A 214 11.17 -0.18 16.11
CA ARG A 214 10.96 -1.05 17.28
C ARG A 214 9.83 -2.04 17.05
N ASP A 215 8.73 -1.61 16.44
CA ASP A 215 7.59 -2.48 16.14
C ASP A 215 7.92 -3.47 15.03
N GLU A 216 8.63 -3.05 13.98
CA GLU A 216 9.16 -3.94 12.94
C GLU A 216 10.08 -5.02 13.52
N LEU A 217 10.96 -4.67 14.45
CA LEU A 217 11.85 -5.63 15.09
C LEU A 217 11.08 -6.69 15.88
N LYS A 218 10.00 -6.31 16.58
CA LYS A 218 9.11 -7.26 17.27
C LYS A 218 8.40 -8.17 16.26
N LEU A 219 7.83 -7.59 15.21
CA LEU A 219 7.14 -8.35 14.15
C LEU A 219 8.08 -9.32 13.45
N LEU A 220 9.27 -8.89 13.05
CA LEU A 220 10.26 -9.76 12.40
C LEU A 220 10.65 -10.95 13.27
N ARG A 221 10.81 -10.75 14.58
CA ARG A 221 11.11 -11.83 15.53
C ARG A 221 9.94 -12.82 15.63
N SER A 222 8.71 -12.32 15.73
CA SER A 222 7.50 -13.14 15.79
C SER A 222 7.31 -13.95 14.51
N GLU A 223 7.34 -13.30 13.34
CA GLU A 223 7.18 -13.96 12.05
C GLU A 223 8.28 -15.00 11.79
N THR A 224 9.53 -14.68 12.13
CA THR A 224 10.66 -15.63 12.01
C THR A 224 10.46 -16.84 12.91
N ALA A 225 9.89 -16.68 14.11
CA ALA A 225 9.59 -17.77 15.02
C ALA A 225 8.44 -18.64 14.49
N ILE A 226 7.40 -18.06 13.92
CA ILE A 226 6.29 -18.76 13.29
C ILE A 226 6.79 -19.62 12.13
N ILE A 227 7.55 -19.03 11.19
CA ILE A 227 8.12 -19.76 10.04
C ILE A 227 9.00 -20.93 10.51
N ARG A 228 9.76 -20.77 11.60
CA ARG A 228 10.60 -21.84 12.14
C ARG A 228 9.79 -23.04 12.66
N ASN A 229 8.60 -22.78 13.20
CA ASN A 229 7.77 -23.79 13.84
C ASN A 229 6.72 -24.40 12.90
N LEU A 230 6.53 -23.83 11.70
CA LEU A 230 5.69 -24.43 10.67
C LEU A 230 6.50 -25.50 9.95
N PRO A 231 6.07 -26.79 9.99
CA PRO A 231 6.68 -27.82 9.15
C PRO A 231 6.46 -27.39 7.69
N SER A 232 7.53 -27.28 6.91
CA SER A 232 7.45 -27.08 5.47
C SER A 232 6.70 -28.27 4.87
N LEU A 233 5.42 -28.09 4.52
CA LEU A 233 4.71 -29.05 3.67
C LEU A 233 5.42 -29.01 2.31
N PRO A 234 5.96 -30.15 1.83
CA PRO A 234 6.55 -30.18 0.50
C PRO A 234 5.46 -29.81 -0.50
N ALA A 235 5.76 -28.85 -1.38
CA ALA A 235 4.84 -28.37 -2.43
C ALA A 235 4.38 -29.49 -3.39
N SER A 236 5.02 -30.65 -3.35
CA SER A 236 4.67 -31.87 -4.09
C SER A 236 3.29 -32.45 -3.75
N ASP A 237 2.75 -32.15 -2.56
CA ASP A 237 1.45 -32.71 -2.16
C ASP A 237 0.26 -31.84 -2.61
N LEU A 238 0.50 -30.59 -3.02
CA LEU A 238 -0.54 -29.71 -3.56
C LEU A 238 -0.75 -29.85 -5.08
N THR A 239 0.18 -30.50 -5.79
CA THR A 239 0.10 -30.72 -7.24
C THR A 239 -0.42 -32.10 -7.64
N ARG A 240 -0.68 -32.99 -6.69
CA ARG A 240 -1.32 -34.29 -6.90
C ARG A 240 -2.82 -34.23 -6.65
N GLY A 241 -3.52 -33.30 -7.34
CA GLY A 241 -4.95 -33.50 -7.59
C GLY A 241 -5.11 -34.63 -8.60
N PRO A 242 -6.04 -35.61 -8.39
CA PRO A 242 -6.27 -36.62 -9.38
C PRO A 242 -6.79 -35.99 -10.66
N THR A 243 -6.03 -36.10 -11.75
CA THR A 243 -6.55 -35.89 -13.11
C THR A 243 -7.57 -36.96 -13.38
N SER A 244 -8.84 -36.72 -13.05
CA SER A 244 -9.94 -37.52 -13.53
C SER A 244 -10.18 -37.17 -14.99
N LEU A 245 -9.66 -38.06 -15.85
CA LEU A 245 -10.13 -38.20 -17.22
C LEU A 245 -11.42 -39.00 -17.18
N ASN A 246 -12.57 -38.35 -17.44
CA ASN A 246 -13.74 -38.89 -18.14
C ASN A 246 -14.65 -37.76 -18.59
#